data_cb8f0da0af97177f8b62e4c3fd771ff9
#
_entry.id   cb8f0da0af97177f8b62e4c3fd771ff9
#
_cell.length_a   1.000
_cell.length_b   1.000
_cell.length_c   1.000
_cell.angle_alpha   90.00
_cell.angle_beta   90.00
_cell.angle_gamma   90.00
#
_symmetry.space_group_name_H-M   'P 1'
#
loop_
_entity.id
_entity.type
_entity.pdbx_description
1 polymer ?
#
loop_
_entity_poly.entity_id
_entity_poly.type
_entity_poly.pdbx_seq_one_letter_code
_entity_poly.pdbx_strand_id
1 'polypeptide(L)'
;MWTKTANLLMEEGLNVVSLPKTIDNDIYGTDMTFGFQSAADIATNAIDCIHTTAASHGRVFIVEVMGHKVGWLTLHAGIAGGADIILLPEIPYDLDCVLAAIERRHKAGKRFSILAVAEGAISKEDAQLSKKEYNKKIASSPYPSISYELGAKIEEAIGREVRITVPGHTQRGGGPDPYDRFISSRLGAAAGRLVVERKYGRMVAFDGFEVVNVSLSSVAGKLKYVDPKGAAIQEAKDMGICFGDE
;
A
#
# COMPACT_ATOMS: atom_id res chain seq x y z
N MET A 1 -12.74 -3.88 -6.29
CA MET A 1 -13.45 -4.26 -7.56
C MET A 1 -14.52 -5.31 -7.33
N TRP A 2 -14.29 -6.37 -6.55
CA TRP A 2 -15.23 -7.47 -6.34
C TRP A 2 -16.49 -7.09 -5.51
N THR A 3 -16.44 -6.10 -4.59
CA THR A 3 -17.63 -5.57 -3.90
C THR A 3 -18.68 -5.01 -4.88
N LYS A 4 -18.22 -4.38 -5.97
CA LYS A 4 -19.10 -3.93 -7.06
C LYS A 4 -19.77 -5.11 -7.75
N THR A 5 -19.03 -6.17 -8.08
CA THR A 5 -19.58 -7.38 -8.70
C THR A 5 -20.55 -8.10 -7.76
N ALA A 6 -20.21 -8.22 -6.47
CA ALA A 6 -21.09 -8.81 -5.46
C ALA A 6 -22.42 -8.03 -5.33
N ASN A 7 -22.37 -6.69 -5.39
CA ASN A 7 -23.56 -5.86 -5.36
C ASN A 7 -24.44 -6.04 -6.61
N LEU A 8 -23.84 -6.11 -7.80
CA LEU A 8 -24.56 -6.37 -9.04
C LEU A 8 -25.27 -7.74 -8.99
N LEU A 9 -24.58 -8.79 -8.53
CA LEU A 9 -25.18 -10.11 -8.35
C LEU A 9 -26.37 -10.09 -7.37
N MET A 10 -26.25 -9.32 -6.30
CA MET A 10 -27.35 -9.12 -5.36
C MET A 10 -28.55 -8.42 -6.03
N GLU A 11 -28.29 -7.39 -6.85
CA GLU A 11 -29.34 -6.67 -7.60
C GLU A 11 -30.04 -7.59 -8.61
N GLU A 12 -29.36 -8.61 -9.13
CA GLU A 12 -29.93 -9.66 -9.97
C GLU A 12 -30.66 -10.76 -9.17
N GLY A 13 -30.78 -10.61 -7.85
CA GLY A 13 -31.56 -11.49 -6.97
C GLY A 13 -30.76 -12.64 -6.34
N LEU A 14 -29.44 -12.66 -6.44
CA LEU A 14 -28.62 -13.66 -5.75
C LEU A 14 -28.50 -13.36 -4.26
N ASN A 15 -28.50 -14.41 -3.47
CA ASN A 15 -28.26 -14.36 -2.04
C ASN A 15 -26.75 -14.24 -1.77
N VAL A 16 -26.24 -13.04 -1.50
CA VAL A 16 -24.81 -12.75 -1.36
C VAL A 16 -24.49 -12.30 0.06
N VAL A 17 -23.46 -12.89 0.65
CA VAL A 17 -22.75 -12.40 1.85
C VAL A 17 -21.29 -12.28 1.49
N SER A 18 -20.70 -11.11 1.74
CA SER A 18 -19.35 -10.76 1.38
C SER A 18 -18.39 -10.74 2.57
N LEU A 19 -17.11 -11.08 2.30
CA LEU A 19 -16.03 -11.00 3.27
C LEU A 19 -14.89 -10.13 2.70
N PRO A 20 -14.24 -9.28 3.52
CA PRO A 20 -13.23 -8.35 3.05
C PRO A 20 -11.85 -9.02 2.91
N LYS A 21 -11.62 -9.74 1.78
CA LYS A 21 -10.38 -10.44 1.48
C LYS A 21 -9.55 -9.68 0.44
N THR A 22 -8.48 -9.06 0.87
CA THR A 22 -7.44 -8.46 0.01
C THR A 22 -6.17 -8.19 0.82
N ILE A 23 -5.03 -8.14 0.17
CA ILE A 23 -3.78 -7.69 0.78
C ILE A 23 -3.64 -6.16 0.80
N ASP A 24 -4.46 -5.44 0.03
CA ASP A 24 -4.32 -4.00 -0.20
C ASP A 24 -4.98 -3.15 0.89
N ASN A 25 -5.83 -3.74 1.74
CA ASN A 25 -6.66 -3.06 2.75
C ASN A 25 -7.50 -1.90 2.18
N ASP A 26 -7.93 -2.04 0.92
CA ASP A 26 -8.60 -1.02 0.11
C ASP A 26 -10.13 -1.07 0.15
N ILE A 27 -10.73 -1.98 0.92
CA ILE A 27 -12.18 -2.16 0.98
C ILE A 27 -12.79 -1.15 1.93
N TYR A 28 -13.65 -0.28 1.39
CA TYR A 28 -14.41 0.68 2.17
C TYR A 28 -15.41 -0.01 3.10
N GLY A 29 -15.57 0.54 4.31
CA GLY A 29 -16.53 0.04 5.30
C GLY A 29 -16.00 -1.06 6.21
N THR A 30 -14.70 -1.30 6.21
CA THR A 30 -14.00 -2.13 7.19
C THR A 30 -12.64 -1.52 7.54
N ASP A 31 -12.24 -1.60 8.80
CA ASP A 31 -10.93 -1.13 9.24
C ASP A 31 -9.81 -2.06 8.76
N MET A 32 -10.08 -3.35 8.68
CA MET A 32 -9.07 -4.35 8.32
C MET A 32 -9.63 -5.37 7.34
N THR A 33 -8.79 -5.73 6.36
CA THR A 33 -9.02 -6.86 5.46
C THR A 33 -8.08 -8.00 5.83
N PHE A 34 -8.57 -9.25 5.75
CA PHE A 34 -7.68 -10.38 5.99
C PHE A 34 -6.82 -10.70 4.76
N GLY A 35 -5.56 -11.01 5.02
CA GLY A 35 -4.47 -11.10 4.06
C GLY A 35 -3.55 -9.88 4.07
N PHE A 36 -3.98 -8.76 4.64
CA PHE A 36 -3.21 -7.53 4.69
C PHE A 36 -1.99 -7.65 5.62
N GLN A 37 -2.18 -8.14 6.85
CA GLN A 37 -1.09 -8.23 7.81
C GLN A 37 -0.02 -9.23 7.37
N SER A 38 -0.42 -10.36 6.81
CA SER A 38 0.53 -11.34 6.24
C SER A 38 1.35 -10.75 5.10
N ALA A 39 0.73 -9.93 4.24
CA ALA A 39 1.45 -9.26 3.16
C ALA A 39 2.36 -8.14 3.68
N ALA A 40 1.93 -7.40 4.72
CA ALA A 40 2.73 -6.39 5.39
C ALA A 40 3.97 -6.99 6.05
N ASP A 41 3.84 -8.16 6.68
CA ASP A 41 4.96 -8.90 7.26
C ASP A 41 6.00 -9.27 6.19
N ILE A 42 5.56 -9.81 5.05
CA ILE A 42 6.46 -10.15 3.95
C ILE A 42 7.15 -8.90 3.36
N ALA A 43 6.40 -7.81 3.18
CA ALA A 43 6.96 -6.56 2.66
C ALA A 43 7.95 -5.93 3.66
N THR A 44 7.65 -5.96 4.95
CA THR A 44 8.55 -5.52 6.03
C THR A 44 9.83 -6.34 6.04
N ASN A 45 9.72 -7.68 5.98
CA ASN A 45 10.88 -8.56 5.92
C ASN A 45 11.77 -8.28 4.69
N ALA A 46 11.17 -7.92 3.54
CA ALA A 46 11.95 -7.51 2.37
C ALA A 46 12.75 -6.22 2.64
N ILE A 47 12.17 -5.25 3.35
CA ILE A 47 12.87 -4.02 3.77
C ILE A 47 13.98 -4.35 4.77
N ASP A 48 13.72 -5.19 5.77
CA ASP A 48 14.70 -5.63 6.77
C ASP A 48 15.91 -6.30 6.12
N CYS A 49 15.70 -7.17 5.13
CA CYS A 49 16.78 -7.79 4.37
C CYS A 49 17.66 -6.75 3.66
N ILE A 50 17.07 -5.63 3.22
CA ILE A 50 17.81 -4.55 2.56
C ILE A 50 18.63 -3.73 3.55
N HIS A 51 18.18 -3.53 4.79
CA HIS A 51 18.93 -2.77 5.81
C HIS A 51 20.36 -3.26 5.99
N THR A 52 20.56 -4.57 6.04
CA THR A 52 21.90 -5.18 6.25
C THR A 52 22.85 -4.85 5.10
N THR A 53 22.38 -4.97 3.85
CA THR A 53 23.20 -4.66 2.67
C THR A 53 23.35 -3.15 2.46
N ALA A 54 22.33 -2.36 2.78
CA ALA A 54 22.37 -0.90 2.67
C ALA A 54 23.46 -0.28 3.58
N ALA A 55 23.55 -0.76 4.81
CA ALA A 55 24.57 -0.31 5.77
C ALA A 55 26.01 -0.55 5.26
N SER A 56 26.23 -1.61 4.50
CA SER A 56 27.57 -1.99 4.00
C SER A 56 28.03 -1.16 2.81
N HIS A 57 27.13 -0.67 1.96
CA HIS A 57 27.46 -0.13 0.64
C HIS A 57 27.24 1.39 0.49
N GLY A 58 26.50 2.02 1.41
CA GLY A 58 26.26 3.48 1.38
C GLY A 58 25.46 3.96 0.17
N ARG A 59 24.47 3.18 -0.29
CA ARG A 59 23.66 3.41 -1.49
C ARG A 59 22.25 3.86 -1.15
N VAL A 60 21.50 4.24 -2.18
CA VAL A 60 20.05 4.41 -2.10
C VAL A 60 19.39 3.10 -2.54
N PHE A 61 18.43 2.65 -1.75
CA PHE A 61 17.63 1.45 -2.03
C PHE A 61 16.17 1.81 -2.17
N ILE A 62 15.52 1.25 -3.17
CA ILE A 62 14.08 1.34 -3.38
C ILE A 62 13.49 -0.05 -3.23
N VAL A 63 12.48 -0.18 -2.39
CA VAL A 63 11.66 -1.40 -2.26
C VAL A 63 10.26 -1.06 -2.77
N GLU A 64 9.89 -1.66 -3.91
CA GLU A 64 8.56 -1.48 -4.48
C GLU A 64 7.56 -2.41 -3.83
N VAL A 65 6.50 -1.85 -3.27
CA VAL A 65 5.48 -2.57 -2.51
C VAL A 65 4.16 -2.55 -3.29
N MET A 66 3.46 -3.68 -3.32
CA MET A 66 2.13 -3.80 -3.91
C MET A 66 1.10 -2.93 -3.17
N GLY A 67 -0.08 -2.79 -3.71
CA GLY A 67 -1.18 -2.00 -3.12
C GLY A 67 -2.11 -1.41 -4.17
N HIS A 68 -1.80 -1.62 -5.45
CA HIS A 68 -2.57 -1.16 -6.60
C HIS A 68 -2.83 0.36 -6.58
N LYS A 69 -3.97 0.83 -6.06
CA LYS A 69 -4.38 2.24 -6.05
C LYS A 69 -4.30 2.90 -4.69
N VAL A 70 -3.91 2.16 -3.67
CA VAL A 70 -3.87 2.63 -2.28
C VAL A 70 -2.52 2.32 -1.65
N GLY A 71 -2.09 3.16 -0.74
CA GLY A 71 -0.77 3.10 -0.13
C GLY A 71 -0.70 2.35 1.21
N TRP A 72 -1.78 1.70 1.67
CA TRP A 72 -1.82 1.09 3.00
C TRP A 72 -0.68 0.10 3.24
N LEU A 73 -0.44 -0.80 2.29
CA LEU A 73 0.59 -1.84 2.44
C LEU A 73 1.99 -1.21 2.53
N THR A 74 2.26 -0.23 1.65
CA THR A 74 3.53 0.49 1.62
C THR A 74 3.74 1.33 2.88
N LEU A 75 2.69 1.99 3.37
CA LEU A 75 2.74 2.78 4.60
C LEU A 75 3.10 1.89 5.80
N HIS A 76 2.38 0.79 5.99
CA HIS A 76 2.61 -0.12 7.10
C HIS A 76 4.00 -0.77 7.02
N ALA A 77 4.35 -1.33 5.87
CA ALA A 77 5.66 -1.98 5.71
C ALA A 77 6.82 -0.98 5.79
N GLY A 78 6.63 0.23 5.24
CA GLY A 78 7.64 1.28 5.29
C GLY A 78 7.92 1.80 6.69
N ILE A 79 6.87 2.04 7.49
CA ILE A 79 7.02 2.43 8.91
C ILE A 79 7.64 1.28 9.70
N ALA A 80 7.10 0.07 9.59
CA ALA A 80 7.55 -1.09 10.34
C ALA A 80 8.99 -1.49 10.00
N GLY A 81 9.36 -1.43 8.72
CA GLY A 81 10.71 -1.75 8.23
C GLY A 81 11.70 -0.58 8.31
N GLY A 82 11.30 0.58 8.87
CA GLY A 82 12.18 1.73 9.07
C GLY A 82 12.65 2.39 7.76
N ALA A 83 11.79 2.48 6.77
CA ALA A 83 12.07 3.25 5.55
C ALA A 83 12.23 4.74 5.87
N ASP A 84 13.15 5.40 5.19
CA ASP A 84 13.44 6.81 5.38
C ASP A 84 12.51 7.72 4.56
N ILE A 85 12.01 7.18 3.46
CA ILE A 85 11.09 7.83 2.53
C ILE A 85 10.00 6.83 2.17
N ILE A 86 8.73 7.26 2.21
CA ILE A 86 7.58 6.45 1.84
C ILE A 86 6.77 7.20 0.79
N LEU A 87 6.62 6.61 -0.41
CA LEU A 87 5.87 7.23 -1.50
C LEU A 87 4.57 6.48 -1.76
N LEU A 88 3.45 7.19 -1.68
CA LEU A 88 2.10 6.65 -1.74
C LEU A 88 1.31 7.22 -2.92
N PRO A 89 0.32 6.49 -3.45
CA PRO A 89 -0.57 7.01 -4.50
C PRO A 89 -1.37 8.24 -4.07
N GLU A 90 -1.71 8.31 -2.78
CA GLU A 90 -2.54 9.37 -2.19
C GLU A 90 -1.78 10.68 -1.96
N ILE A 91 -0.45 10.63 -1.98
CA ILE A 91 0.44 11.79 -1.78
C ILE A 91 1.36 11.90 -3.01
N PRO A 92 0.96 12.64 -4.05
CA PRO A 92 1.82 12.85 -5.22
C PRO A 92 3.16 13.47 -4.82
N TYR A 93 4.25 12.77 -5.14
CA TYR A 93 5.58 13.18 -4.72
C TYR A 93 6.21 14.21 -5.68
N ASP A 94 7.04 15.07 -5.11
CA ASP A 94 7.96 15.96 -5.78
C ASP A 94 9.37 15.33 -5.74
N LEU A 95 9.99 15.19 -6.90
CA LEU A 95 11.33 14.60 -6.97
C LEU A 95 12.36 15.44 -6.19
N ASP A 96 12.25 16.76 -6.22
CA ASP A 96 13.17 17.64 -5.51
C ASP A 96 13.06 17.46 -4.00
N CYS A 97 11.85 17.22 -3.46
CA CYS A 97 11.65 16.89 -2.04
C CYS A 97 12.31 15.56 -1.67
N VAL A 98 12.18 14.54 -2.53
CA VAL A 98 12.85 13.22 -2.35
C VAL A 98 14.37 13.39 -2.33
N LEU A 99 14.92 14.12 -3.31
CA LEU A 99 16.36 14.38 -3.41
C LEU A 99 16.88 15.16 -2.20
N ALA A 100 16.14 16.19 -1.77
CA ALA A 100 16.48 16.98 -0.58
C ALA A 100 16.49 16.12 0.70
N ALA A 101 15.55 15.18 0.83
CA ALA A 101 15.52 14.24 1.96
C ALA A 101 16.73 13.32 1.97
N ILE A 102 17.12 12.75 0.82
CA ILE A 102 18.31 11.90 0.67
C ILE A 102 19.57 12.69 1.03
N GLU A 103 19.71 13.91 0.50
CA GLU A 103 20.86 14.75 0.73
C GLU A 103 20.97 15.23 2.19
N ARG A 104 19.84 15.62 2.82
CA ARG A 104 19.78 15.97 4.25
C ARG A 104 20.27 14.83 5.15
N ARG A 105 19.86 13.60 4.85
CA ARG A 105 20.31 12.41 5.56
C ARG A 105 21.81 12.19 5.39
N HIS A 106 22.31 12.34 4.17
CA HIS A 106 23.74 12.20 3.89
C HIS A 106 24.57 13.23 4.65
N LYS A 107 24.16 14.51 4.65
CA LYS A 107 24.80 15.58 5.43
C LYS A 107 24.79 15.30 6.92
N ALA A 108 23.76 14.61 7.42
CA ALA A 108 23.67 14.15 8.81
C ALA A 108 24.51 12.88 9.09
N GLY A 109 25.35 12.44 8.17
CA GLY A 109 26.23 11.28 8.34
C GLY A 109 25.58 9.91 8.13
N LYS A 110 24.34 9.87 7.65
CA LYS A 110 23.66 8.63 7.29
C LYS A 110 24.21 8.14 5.93
N ARG A 111 24.75 6.93 5.89
CA ARG A 111 25.43 6.42 4.70
C ARG A 111 24.50 5.94 3.60
N PHE A 112 23.27 5.53 3.94
CA PHE A 112 22.29 4.97 3.02
C PHE A 112 20.90 5.58 3.24
N SER A 113 20.02 5.40 2.28
CA SER A 113 18.60 5.71 2.39
C SER A 113 17.78 4.57 1.81
N ILE A 114 16.68 4.21 2.47
CA ILE A 114 15.72 3.22 2.02
C ILE A 114 14.39 3.92 1.71
N LEU A 115 13.92 3.71 0.49
CA LEU A 115 12.64 4.20 0.01
C LEU A 115 11.66 3.03 -0.10
N ALA A 116 10.53 3.08 0.59
CA ALA A 116 9.38 2.22 0.33
C ALA A 116 8.46 2.92 -0.67
N VAL A 117 8.27 2.36 -1.84
CA VAL A 117 7.53 2.98 -2.94
C VAL A 117 6.34 2.11 -3.31
N ALA A 118 5.13 2.64 -3.20
CA ALA A 118 3.95 1.93 -3.69
C ALA A 118 3.99 1.78 -5.21
N GLU A 119 3.59 0.63 -5.74
CA GLU A 119 3.52 0.39 -7.19
C GLU A 119 2.62 1.41 -7.93
N GLY A 120 1.70 2.03 -7.21
CA GLY A 120 0.80 3.07 -7.69
C GLY A 120 1.23 4.50 -7.34
N ALA A 121 2.42 4.72 -6.78
CA ALA A 121 2.92 6.05 -6.49
C ALA A 121 2.99 6.90 -7.76
N ILE A 122 2.76 8.21 -7.62
CA ILE A 122 2.69 9.13 -8.75
C ILE A 122 3.41 10.43 -8.42
N SER A 123 4.13 11.01 -9.39
CA SER A 123 4.73 12.33 -9.21
C SER A 123 3.68 13.45 -9.26
N LYS A 124 3.98 14.64 -8.68
CA LYS A 124 3.13 15.83 -8.80
C LYS A 124 2.86 16.22 -10.25
N GLU A 125 3.85 16.06 -11.12
CA GLU A 125 3.72 16.33 -12.55
C GLU A 125 2.73 15.37 -13.22
N ASP A 126 2.87 14.08 -12.96
CA ASP A 126 2.02 13.06 -13.55
C ASP A 126 0.59 13.06 -13.01
N ALA A 127 0.42 13.50 -11.77
CA ALA A 127 -0.90 13.69 -11.17
C ALA A 127 -1.74 14.79 -11.85
N GLN A 128 -1.10 15.68 -12.61
CA GLN A 128 -1.78 16.72 -13.40
C GLN A 128 -2.26 16.20 -14.76
N LEU A 129 -1.77 15.05 -15.21
CA LEU A 129 -2.15 14.48 -16.49
C LEU A 129 -3.57 13.90 -16.43
N SER A 130 -4.29 13.99 -17.55
CA SER A 130 -5.52 13.22 -17.69
C SER A 130 -5.21 11.72 -17.65
N LYS A 131 -6.18 10.91 -17.23
CA LYS A 131 -6.04 9.44 -17.20
C LYS A 131 -5.57 8.85 -18.54
N LYS A 132 -5.99 9.44 -19.67
CA LYS A 132 -5.60 8.99 -21.01
C LYS A 132 -4.13 9.29 -21.29
N GLU A 133 -3.68 10.49 -20.94
CA GLU A 133 -2.28 10.91 -21.12
C GLU A 133 -1.35 10.10 -20.21
N TYR A 134 -1.73 9.93 -18.95
CA TYR A 134 -0.96 9.10 -18.01
C TYR A 134 -0.82 7.65 -18.50
N ASN A 135 -1.92 7.02 -18.92
CA ASN A 135 -1.87 5.67 -19.46
C ASN A 135 -0.98 5.58 -20.73
N LYS A 136 -1.01 6.61 -21.58
CA LYS A 136 -0.13 6.68 -22.76
C LYS A 136 1.33 6.81 -22.35
N LYS A 137 1.64 7.65 -21.36
CA LYS A 137 3.00 7.79 -20.80
C LYS A 137 3.50 6.46 -20.28
N ILE A 138 2.74 5.77 -19.43
CA ILE A 138 3.13 4.46 -18.88
C ILE A 138 3.35 3.43 -19.98
N ALA A 139 2.45 3.35 -20.97
CA ALA A 139 2.57 2.41 -22.09
C ALA A 139 3.80 2.65 -22.98
N SER A 140 4.32 3.87 -23.02
CA SER A 140 5.52 4.25 -23.77
C SER A 140 6.79 4.34 -22.90
N SER A 141 6.67 4.12 -21.60
CA SER A 141 7.80 4.18 -20.68
C SER A 141 8.80 3.05 -20.97
N PRO A 142 10.11 3.34 -21.01
CA PRO A 142 11.14 2.30 -21.10
C PRO A 142 11.35 1.56 -19.78
N TYR A 143 10.74 2.04 -18.69
CA TYR A 143 10.91 1.48 -17.35
C TYR A 143 9.80 0.48 -17.03
N PRO A 144 10.11 -0.66 -16.41
CA PRO A 144 9.12 -1.69 -16.07
C PRO A 144 8.15 -1.26 -14.95
N SER A 145 8.54 -0.31 -14.10
CA SER A 145 7.71 0.25 -13.04
C SER A 145 8.16 1.65 -12.63
N ILE A 146 7.35 2.30 -11.80
CA ILE A 146 7.64 3.63 -11.23
C ILE A 146 8.95 3.65 -10.45
N SER A 147 9.28 2.58 -9.73
CA SER A 147 10.51 2.48 -8.94
C SER A 147 11.77 2.50 -9.81
N TYR A 148 11.72 1.92 -11.00
CA TYR A 148 12.83 1.99 -11.95
C TYR A 148 12.99 3.38 -12.56
N GLU A 149 11.88 4.05 -12.91
CA GLU A 149 11.92 5.44 -13.38
C GLU A 149 12.46 6.37 -12.30
N LEU A 150 11.94 6.26 -11.08
CA LEU A 150 12.39 7.05 -9.92
C LEU A 150 13.87 6.79 -9.62
N GLY A 151 14.28 5.52 -9.61
CA GLY A 151 15.66 5.13 -9.37
C GLY A 151 16.63 5.75 -10.36
N ALA A 152 16.31 5.70 -11.66
CA ALA A 152 17.14 6.33 -12.71
C ALA A 152 17.26 7.84 -12.53
N LYS A 153 16.13 8.53 -12.21
CA LYS A 153 16.14 9.98 -11.94
C LYS A 153 16.96 10.34 -10.71
N ILE A 154 16.86 9.56 -9.62
CA ILE A 154 17.67 9.78 -8.42
C ILE A 154 19.15 9.56 -8.74
N GLU A 155 19.52 8.46 -9.42
CA GLU A 155 20.90 8.15 -9.78
C GLU A 155 21.53 9.25 -10.63
N GLU A 156 20.81 9.76 -11.64
CA GLU A 156 21.22 10.88 -12.48
C GLU A 156 21.47 12.16 -11.66
N ALA A 157 20.55 12.47 -10.72
CA ALA A 157 20.60 13.72 -9.95
C ALA A 157 21.72 13.73 -8.89
N ILE A 158 21.95 12.62 -8.19
CA ILE A 158 22.89 12.58 -7.06
C ILE A 158 24.22 11.89 -7.37
N GLY A 159 24.37 11.27 -8.54
CA GLY A 159 25.58 10.56 -8.96
C GLY A 159 25.93 9.35 -8.08
N ARG A 160 24.95 8.74 -7.40
CA ARG A 160 25.11 7.56 -6.55
C ARG A 160 24.26 6.42 -7.05
N GLU A 161 24.80 5.23 -6.94
CA GLU A 161 24.12 4.01 -7.35
C GLU A 161 22.81 3.79 -6.59
N VAL A 162 21.74 3.52 -7.32
CA VAL A 162 20.41 3.17 -6.79
C VAL A 162 20.14 1.69 -7.04
N ARG A 163 19.71 0.98 -6.03
CA ARG A 163 19.31 -0.43 -6.13
C ARG A 163 17.82 -0.58 -5.89
N ILE A 164 17.18 -1.40 -6.71
CA ILE A 164 15.75 -1.59 -6.68
C ILE A 164 15.45 -3.06 -6.38
N THR A 165 14.55 -3.26 -5.43
CA THR A 165 14.01 -4.57 -5.07
C THR A 165 12.50 -4.53 -5.27
N VAL A 166 11.98 -5.46 -6.06
CA VAL A 166 10.54 -5.62 -6.30
C VAL A 166 10.13 -7.00 -5.80
N PRO A 167 9.66 -7.15 -4.56
CA PRO A 167 9.16 -8.42 -4.04
C PRO A 167 8.00 -8.99 -4.89
N GLY A 168 7.18 -8.12 -5.47
CA GLY A 168 6.10 -8.49 -6.38
C GLY A 168 5.16 -9.51 -5.75
N HIS A 169 4.83 -10.56 -6.50
CA HIS A 169 3.86 -11.58 -6.08
C HIS A 169 4.29 -12.40 -4.85
N THR A 170 5.54 -12.36 -4.40
CA THR A 170 5.95 -13.01 -3.15
C THR A 170 5.20 -12.44 -1.94
N GLN A 171 4.75 -11.18 -2.01
CA GLN A 171 3.89 -10.55 -1.01
C GLN A 171 2.51 -11.22 -0.85
N ARG A 172 2.12 -12.09 -1.80
CA ARG A 172 0.89 -12.89 -1.76
C ARG A 172 1.16 -14.33 -1.34
N GLY A 173 2.42 -14.69 -1.06
CA GLY A 173 2.87 -16.03 -0.76
C GLY A 173 2.91 -16.33 0.73
N GLY A 174 3.48 -17.49 1.06
CA GLY A 174 3.67 -17.92 2.44
C GLY A 174 2.39 -18.36 3.16
N GLY A 175 2.53 -18.65 4.43
CA GLY A 175 1.39 -18.95 5.32
C GLY A 175 0.84 -17.65 5.92
N PRO A 176 -0.47 -17.55 6.15
CA PRO A 176 -1.05 -16.41 6.82
C PRO A 176 -0.53 -16.30 8.26
N ASP A 177 -0.30 -15.07 8.72
CA ASP A 177 0.09 -14.77 10.08
C ASP A 177 -1.02 -15.09 11.10
N PRO A 178 -0.71 -15.13 12.41
CA PRO A 178 -1.71 -15.42 13.43
C PRO A 178 -2.87 -14.42 13.46
N TYR A 179 -2.61 -13.14 13.15
CA TYR A 179 -3.64 -12.11 13.15
C TYR A 179 -4.66 -12.33 12.02
N ASP A 180 -4.20 -12.56 10.80
CA ASP A 180 -5.07 -12.83 9.65
C ASP A 180 -5.89 -14.12 9.85
N ARG A 181 -5.30 -15.15 10.44
CA ARG A 181 -6.04 -16.39 10.80
C ARG A 181 -7.15 -16.10 11.81
N PHE A 182 -6.87 -15.31 12.83
CA PHE A 182 -7.82 -14.97 13.87
C PHE A 182 -8.98 -14.13 13.32
N ILE A 183 -8.68 -13.04 12.57
CA ILE A 183 -9.74 -12.17 12.06
C ILE A 183 -10.57 -12.85 10.97
N SER A 184 -9.96 -13.65 10.09
CA SER A 184 -10.70 -14.39 9.06
C SER A 184 -11.66 -15.41 9.67
N SER A 185 -11.28 -16.07 10.77
CA SER A 185 -12.16 -17.00 11.50
C SER A 185 -13.35 -16.27 12.11
N ARG A 186 -13.14 -15.12 12.73
CA ARG A 186 -14.22 -14.27 13.29
C ARG A 186 -15.19 -13.79 12.21
N LEU A 187 -14.67 -13.28 11.10
CA LEU A 187 -15.44 -12.83 9.95
C LEU A 187 -16.22 -13.99 9.31
N GLY A 188 -15.59 -15.16 9.15
CA GLY A 188 -16.23 -16.35 8.63
C GLY A 188 -17.39 -16.83 9.50
N ALA A 189 -17.23 -16.86 10.83
CA ALA A 189 -18.31 -17.19 11.76
C ALA A 189 -19.47 -16.16 11.68
N ALA A 190 -19.17 -14.88 11.56
CA ALA A 190 -20.21 -13.84 11.40
C ALA A 190 -20.94 -13.97 10.06
N ALA A 191 -20.22 -14.23 8.98
CA ALA A 191 -20.83 -14.48 7.68
C ALA A 191 -21.75 -15.71 7.70
N GLY A 192 -21.32 -16.80 8.37
CA GLY A 192 -22.16 -17.99 8.57
C GLY A 192 -23.47 -17.67 9.30
N ARG A 193 -23.43 -16.84 10.34
CA ARG A 193 -24.66 -16.39 11.04
C ARG A 193 -25.60 -15.60 10.12
N LEU A 194 -25.06 -14.69 9.29
CA LEU A 194 -25.88 -13.96 8.32
C LEU A 194 -26.58 -14.88 7.33
N VAL A 195 -25.89 -15.94 6.87
CA VAL A 195 -26.48 -16.94 5.97
C VAL A 195 -27.60 -17.72 6.66
N VAL A 196 -27.37 -18.19 7.89
CA VAL A 196 -28.40 -18.92 8.69
C VAL A 196 -29.62 -18.02 8.94
N GLU A 197 -29.41 -16.75 9.23
CA GLU A 197 -30.45 -15.76 9.47
C GLU A 197 -31.07 -15.22 8.16
N ARG A 198 -30.60 -15.68 6.99
CA ARG A 198 -31.01 -15.22 5.66
C ARG A 198 -30.86 -13.71 5.46
N LYS A 199 -29.89 -13.09 6.12
CA LYS A 199 -29.53 -11.67 6.00
C LYS A 199 -28.51 -11.48 4.87
N TYR A 200 -29.00 -11.49 3.66
CA TYR A 200 -28.18 -11.32 2.45
C TYR A 200 -27.98 -9.84 2.08
N GLY A 201 -27.14 -9.57 1.08
CA GLY A 201 -26.81 -8.22 0.64
C GLY A 201 -25.91 -7.49 1.64
N ARG A 202 -25.14 -8.23 2.42
CA ARG A 202 -24.28 -7.70 3.49
C ARG A 202 -22.82 -8.08 3.28
N MET A 203 -21.92 -7.24 3.76
CA MET A 203 -20.53 -7.54 3.95
C MET A 203 -20.24 -7.55 5.46
N VAL A 204 -19.61 -8.61 5.96
CA VAL A 204 -19.04 -8.59 7.31
C VAL A 204 -17.80 -7.69 7.32
N ALA A 205 -17.58 -6.98 8.43
CA ALA A 205 -16.55 -5.96 8.53
C ALA A 205 -16.01 -5.88 9.95
N PHE A 206 -14.86 -5.23 10.11
CA PHE A 206 -14.35 -4.76 11.39
C PHE A 206 -14.60 -3.27 11.54
N ASP A 207 -15.06 -2.88 12.74
CA ASP A 207 -15.14 -1.51 13.25
C ASP A 207 -14.44 -1.51 14.63
N GLY A 208 -13.24 -1.02 14.70
CA GLY A 208 -12.35 -1.22 15.84
C GLY A 208 -12.06 -2.71 16.09
N PHE A 209 -12.52 -3.21 17.25
CA PHE A 209 -12.37 -4.63 17.63
C PHE A 209 -13.63 -5.47 17.39
N GLU A 210 -14.71 -4.83 16.97
CA GLU A 210 -16.01 -5.47 16.80
C GLU A 210 -16.22 -5.99 15.37
N VAL A 211 -16.87 -7.13 15.26
CA VAL A 211 -17.33 -7.65 13.97
C VAL A 211 -18.75 -7.14 13.74
N VAL A 212 -18.87 -6.29 12.75
CA VAL A 212 -20.13 -5.69 12.31
C VAL A 212 -20.53 -6.20 10.93
N ASN A 213 -21.61 -5.71 10.39
CA ASN A 213 -21.95 -5.94 8.99
C ASN A 213 -22.54 -4.66 8.37
N VAL A 214 -22.17 -4.40 7.14
CA VAL A 214 -22.59 -3.23 6.36
C VAL A 214 -23.36 -3.66 5.11
N SER A 215 -24.21 -2.78 4.57
CA SER A 215 -24.88 -3.06 3.31
C SER A 215 -23.87 -3.08 2.16
N LEU A 216 -23.97 -4.06 1.25
CA LEU A 216 -23.16 -4.11 0.04
C LEU A 216 -23.33 -2.86 -0.81
N SER A 217 -24.54 -2.33 -0.92
CA SER A 217 -24.82 -1.11 -1.68
C SER A 217 -24.13 0.13 -1.11
N SER A 218 -23.85 0.17 0.20
CA SER A 218 -23.15 1.29 0.84
C SER A 218 -21.66 1.32 0.56
N VAL A 219 -21.05 0.17 0.24
CA VAL A 219 -19.61 0.00 0.07
C VAL A 219 -19.19 -0.30 -1.38
N ALA A 220 -20.14 -0.69 -2.23
CA ALA A 220 -19.89 -1.08 -3.60
C ALA A 220 -19.24 0.06 -4.40
N GLY A 221 -18.10 -0.26 -5.05
CA GLY A 221 -17.39 0.69 -5.90
C GLY A 221 -16.59 1.78 -5.16
N LYS A 222 -16.61 1.79 -3.83
CA LYS A 222 -15.80 2.71 -3.02
C LYS A 222 -14.48 2.06 -2.63
N LEU A 223 -13.41 2.87 -2.56
CA LEU A 223 -12.11 2.47 -2.05
C LEU A 223 -11.83 3.17 -0.72
N LYS A 224 -11.09 2.49 0.15
CA LYS A 224 -10.55 3.05 1.37
C LYS A 224 -9.12 3.52 1.09
N TYR A 225 -8.97 4.81 0.91
CA TYR A 225 -7.67 5.46 0.70
C TYR A 225 -6.97 5.74 2.03
N VAL A 226 -5.65 5.84 1.99
CA VAL A 226 -4.88 6.46 3.08
C VAL A 226 -5.25 7.94 3.13
N ASP A 227 -5.57 8.43 4.33
CA ASP A 227 -5.79 9.87 4.52
C ASP A 227 -4.43 10.58 4.61
N PRO A 228 -4.08 11.46 3.66
CA PRO A 228 -2.81 12.21 3.70
C PRO A 228 -2.65 13.10 4.94
N LYS A 229 -3.74 13.41 5.63
CA LYS A 229 -3.77 14.19 6.88
C LYS A 229 -4.04 13.33 8.11
N GLY A 230 -4.13 12.02 7.92
CA GLY A 230 -4.39 11.07 9.00
C GLY A 230 -3.24 10.95 9.99
N ALA A 231 -3.56 10.49 11.19
CA ALA A 231 -2.59 10.38 12.29
C ALA A 231 -1.35 9.58 11.90
N ALA A 232 -1.50 8.45 11.22
CA ALA A 232 -0.37 7.60 10.83
C ALA A 232 0.65 8.31 9.92
N ILE A 233 0.18 9.18 9.00
CA ILE A 233 1.06 9.99 8.15
C ILE A 233 1.76 11.05 8.99
N GLN A 234 1.02 11.74 9.88
CA GLN A 234 1.59 12.79 10.72
C GLN A 234 2.63 12.21 11.69
N GLU A 235 2.32 11.11 12.34
CA GLU A 235 3.24 10.40 13.25
C GLU A 235 4.50 9.93 12.52
N ALA A 236 4.36 9.43 11.28
CA ALA A 236 5.51 9.05 10.46
C ALA A 236 6.38 10.27 10.08
N LYS A 237 5.78 11.42 9.76
CA LYS A 237 6.50 12.68 9.54
C LYS A 237 7.22 13.16 10.80
N ASP A 238 6.60 13.04 11.97
CA ASP A 238 7.20 13.38 13.26
C ASP A 238 8.42 12.50 13.59
N MET A 239 8.45 11.27 13.11
CA MET A 239 9.62 10.38 13.16
C MET A 239 10.71 10.73 12.11
N GLY A 240 10.46 11.70 11.24
CA GLY A 240 11.39 12.15 10.20
C GLY A 240 11.28 11.41 8.88
N ILE A 241 10.22 10.63 8.66
CA ILE A 241 9.96 9.96 7.39
C ILE A 241 9.45 10.99 6.38
N CYS A 242 10.05 11.02 5.19
CA CYS A 242 9.63 11.91 4.10
C CYS A 242 8.60 11.22 3.21
N PHE A 243 7.55 11.95 2.82
CA PHE A 243 6.53 11.47 1.88
C PHE A 243 6.67 12.11 0.48
N GLY A 244 7.71 12.91 0.26
CA GLY A 244 7.95 13.59 -1.01
C GLY A 244 7.03 14.78 -1.28
N ASP A 245 6.35 15.31 -0.27
CA ASP A 245 5.37 16.39 -0.41
C ASP A 245 5.86 17.74 0.14
N GLU A 246 6.92 17.74 0.97
CA GLU A 246 7.52 18.90 1.65
C GLU A 246 9.05 18.90 1.56
#